data_a140c22414997d715ded9fe324b90a30
#
_entry.id   a140c22414997d715ded9fe324b90a30
#
_cell.length_a   1.000
_cell.length_b   1.000
_cell.length_c   1.000
_cell.angle_alpha   90.00
_cell.angle_beta   90.00
_cell.angle_gamma   90.00
#
_symmetry.space_group_name_H-M   'P 1'
#
loop_
_entity.id
_entity.type
_entity.pdbx_description
1 polymer ?
#
loop_
_entity_poly.entity_id
_entity_poly.type
_entity_poly.pdbx_seq_one_letter_code
_entity_poly.pdbx_strand_id
1 'polypeptide(L)'
;MFQRGETQSLVSCTLGTGRDEQIVDGLMPEYAKKFYLHYNFPPFSVGEAGRIMGPGRREIGHGALAERSLLGVLPDVEEFPYTVRIISDITESNGSSSMASVCGGCLAMMDAGVPIKATVAGISVGRFTNDAGDVIHVTDIIGEEDFFGDMDFKVSGSRDGITGIQLDLKARGLWFEEIEQIFEQARTGRIEIIDQMEQILPAPRSDLSKYAPRIITVMIDPDKIGKLIGPGGKTIRSIQERTGAQIDVEND
;
A
#
# COMPACT_ATOMS: atom_id res chain seq x y z
N MET A 1 6.04 4.21 11.80
CA MET A 1 7.33 3.84 11.19
C MET A 1 7.48 2.34 11.26
N PHE A 2 7.84 1.70 10.17
CA PHE A 2 8.20 0.28 10.10
C PHE A 2 9.70 0.17 9.87
N GLN A 3 10.35 -0.71 10.63
CA GLN A 3 11.79 -0.98 10.51
C GLN A 3 12.04 -2.48 10.59
N ARG A 4 12.89 -2.98 9.71
CA ARG A 4 13.43 -4.34 9.75
C ARG A 4 14.91 -4.28 9.35
N GLY A 5 15.78 -4.73 10.26
CA GLY A 5 17.22 -4.51 10.10
C GLY A 5 17.54 -3.04 9.94
N GLU A 6 18.26 -2.71 8.87
CA GLU A 6 18.66 -1.35 8.51
C GLU A 6 17.65 -0.65 7.59
N THR A 7 16.60 -1.35 7.12
CA THR A 7 15.60 -0.74 6.26
C THR A 7 14.47 -0.13 7.07
N GLN A 8 14.20 1.17 6.84
CA GLN A 8 13.21 1.95 7.55
C GLN A 8 12.27 2.65 6.58
N SER A 9 10.97 2.58 6.88
CA SER A 9 9.92 3.26 6.13
C SER A 9 9.05 4.08 7.09
N LEU A 10 9.00 5.39 6.86
CA LEU A 10 8.05 6.28 7.52
C LEU A 10 6.80 6.36 6.66
N VAL A 11 5.70 5.80 7.15
CA VAL A 11 4.47 5.70 6.36
C VAL A 11 3.36 6.49 7.01
N SER A 12 2.68 7.29 6.19
CA SER A 12 1.47 8.02 6.56
C SER A 12 0.28 7.53 5.76
N CYS A 13 -0.89 7.46 6.41
CA CYS A 13 -2.18 7.19 5.80
C CYS A 13 -3.06 8.43 5.92
N THR A 14 -3.58 8.92 4.80
CA THR A 14 -4.52 10.03 4.75
C THR A 14 -5.84 9.53 4.21
N LEU A 15 -6.92 9.82 4.92
CA LEU A 15 -8.29 9.56 4.48
C LEU A 15 -8.87 10.82 3.87
N GLY A 16 -9.37 10.71 2.66
CA GLY A 16 -9.97 11.80 1.91
C GLY A 16 -11.41 11.50 1.50
N THR A 17 -12.01 12.43 0.79
CA THR A 17 -13.33 12.33 0.20
C THR A 17 -13.23 11.93 -1.28
N GLY A 18 -14.36 11.80 -1.99
CA GLY A 18 -14.36 11.56 -3.45
C GLY A 18 -13.60 12.62 -4.27
N ARG A 19 -13.42 13.82 -3.73
CA ARG A 19 -12.62 14.88 -4.40
C ARG A 19 -11.12 14.66 -4.34
N ASP A 20 -10.68 13.76 -3.47
CA ASP A 20 -9.26 13.42 -3.29
C ASP A 20 -8.88 12.19 -4.12
N GLU A 21 -9.81 11.64 -4.92
CA GLU A 21 -9.55 10.53 -5.83
C GLU A 21 -8.47 10.90 -6.86
N GLN A 22 -7.60 9.96 -7.16
CA GLN A 22 -6.59 10.15 -8.18
C GLN A 22 -7.17 9.85 -9.56
N ILE A 23 -7.36 10.88 -10.37
CA ILE A 23 -7.76 10.72 -11.77
C ILE A 23 -6.58 10.15 -12.55
N VAL A 24 -6.83 9.07 -13.29
CA VAL A 24 -5.87 8.43 -14.17
C VAL A 24 -6.34 8.61 -15.61
N ASP A 25 -5.61 9.43 -16.35
CA ASP A 25 -5.80 9.66 -17.77
C ASP A 25 -4.65 9.01 -18.55
N GLY A 26 -4.96 8.20 -19.55
CA GLY A 26 -3.98 7.45 -20.32
C GLY A 26 -4.57 6.89 -21.62
N LEU A 27 -4.02 5.80 -22.13
CA LEU A 27 -4.52 5.12 -23.33
C LEU A 27 -5.85 4.36 -23.12
N MET A 28 -6.18 4.06 -21.86
CA MET A 28 -7.46 3.48 -21.47
C MET A 28 -8.44 4.60 -21.11
N PRO A 29 -9.76 4.34 -21.06
CA PRO A 29 -10.72 5.32 -20.56
C PRO A 29 -10.31 5.86 -19.20
N GLU A 30 -10.51 7.18 -18.99
CA GLU A 30 -10.27 7.85 -17.72
C GLU A 30 -11.01 7.13 -16.58
N TYR A 31 -10.32 6.92 -15.48
CA TYR A 31 -10.90 6.37 -14.26
C TYR A 31 -10.29 7.01 -13.01
N ALA A 32 -11.01 6.93 -11.91
CA ALA A 32 -10.57 7.46 -10.62
C ALA A 32 -10.15 6.33 -9.68
N LYS A 33 -9.02 6.52 -8.99
CA LYS A 33 -8.54 5.62 -7.96
C LYS A 33 -8.92 6.17 -6.59
N LYS A 34 -9.62 5.35 -5.79
CA LYS A 34 -9.89 5.60 -4.36
C LYS A 34 -8.78 5.13 -3.44
N PHE A 35 -7.89 4.29 -3.93
CA PHE A 35 -6.68 3.88 -3.23
C PHE A 35 -5.45 4.11 -4.09
N TYR A 36 -4.44 4.76 -3.52
CA TYR A 36 -3.16 4.96 -4.17
C TYR A 36 -2.02 5.12 -3.17
N LEU A 37 -0.82 4.70 -3.61
CA LEU A 37 0.36 4.68 -2.79
C LEU A 37 1.51 5.42 -3.50
N HIS A 38 2.09 6.39 -2.81
CA HIS A 38 3.31 7.07 -3.22
C HIS A 38 4.50 6.49 -2.47
N TYR A 39 5.47 6.03 -3.21
CA TYR A 39 6.72 5.51 -2.70
C TYR A 39 7.84 6.50 -3.01
N ASN A 40 8.53 6.97 -1.99
CA ASN A 40 9.64 7.90 -2.10
C ASN A 40 10.94 7.23 -1.63
N PHE A 41 11.95 7.26 -2.50
CA PHE A 41 13.25 6.69 -2.23
C PHE A 41 14.35 7.74 -2.46
N PRO A 42 14.54 8.66 -1.51
CA PRO A 42 15.52 9.74 -1.66
C PRO A 42 16.96 9.18 -1.60
N PRO A 43 17.92 9.82 -2.27
CA PRO A 43 19.31 9.35 -2.32
C PRO A 43 19.94 9.10 -0.93
N PHE A 44 19.58 9.91 0.06
CA PHE A 44 20.13 9.78 1.41
C PHE A 44 19.74 8.46 2.10
N SER A 45 18.66 7.78 1.66
CA SER A 45 18.24 6.50 2.23
C SER A 45 19.27 5.38 2.05
N VAL A 46 20.17 5.52 1.10
CA VAL A 46 21.31 4.63 0.85
C VAL A 46 22.66 5.34 1.05
N GLY A 47 22.66 6.47 1.77
CA GLY A 47 23.88 7.23 2.06
C GLY A 47 24.44 8.01 0.88
N GLU A 48 23.69 8.17 -0.21
CA GLU A 48 24.11 8.90 -1.38
C GLU A 48 23.76 10.40 -1.31
N ALA A 49 24.66 11.23 -1.86
CA ALA A 49 24.38 12.65 -2.10
C ALA A 49 23.78 12.80 -3.51
N GLY A 50 22.56 13.32 -3.61
CA GLY A 50 21.88 13.48 -4.88
C GLY A 50 20.74 14.52 -4.79
N ARG A 51 20.28 14.94 -5.96
CA ARG A 51 19.09 15.82 -6.04
C ARG A 51 17.83 15.00 -5.83
N ILE A 52 16.93 15.48 -5.00
CA ILE A 52 15.57 14.94 -4.91
C ILE A 52 14.82 15.49 -6.12
N MET A 53 14.44 14.58 -7.00
CA MET A 53 13.70 14.86 -8.23
C MET A 53 12.32 14.18 -8.16
N GLY A 54 11.52 14.32 -9.21
CA GLY A 54 10.28 13.54 -9.34
C GLY A 54 10.57 12.03 -9.40
N PRO A 55 9.53 11.18 -9.23
CA PRO A 55 9.69 9.73 -9.11
C PRO A 55 10.36 9.14 -10.35
N GLY A 56 11.43 8.39 -10.15
CA GLY A 56 12.10 7.60 -11.17
C GLY A 56 11.42 6.24 -11.39
N ARG A 57 12.02 5.41 -12.25
CA ARG A 57 11.45 4.08 -12.57
C ARG A 57 11.35 3.16 -11.35
N ARG A 58 12.31 3.25 -10.42
CA ARG A 58 12.32 2.48 -9.17
C ARG A 58 11.11 2.84 -8.31
N GLU A 59 10.89 4.13 -8.07
CA GLU A 59 9.78 4.62 -7.26
C GLU A 59 8.44 4.24 -7.87
N ILE A 60 8.29 4.34 -9.18
CA ILE A 60 7.08 3.94 -9.88
C ILE A 60 6.83 2.43 -9.73
N GLY A 61 7.83 1.60 -9.97
CA GLY A 61 7.70 0.14 -9.92
C GLY A 61 7.46 -0.38 -8.49
N HIS A 62 8.24 0.11 -7.51
CA HIS A 62 8.09 -0.27 -6.12
C HIS A 62 6.77 0.26 -5.52
N GLY A 63 6.38 1.48 -5.88
CA GLY A 63 5.09 2.04 -5.49
C GLY A 63 3.92 1.21 -6.03
N ALA A 64 3.95 0.84 -7.31
CA ALA A 64 2.93 -0.01 -7.92
C ALA A 64 2.85 -1.42 -7.29
N LEU A 65 4.00 -1.99 -6.90
CA LEU A 65 4.03 -3.26 -6.18
C LEU A 65 3.37 -3.14 -4.81
N ALA A 66 3.76 -2.12 -4.02
CA ALA A 66 3.21 -1.90 -2.69
C ALA A 66 1.69 -1.58 -2.75
N GLU A 67 1.26 -0.76 -3.71
CA GLU A 67 -0.16 -0.46 -3.94
C GLU A 67 -0.96 -1.75 -4.22
N ARG A 68 -0.52 -2.57 -5.18
CA ARG A 68 -1.20 -3.85 -5.50
C ARG A 68 -1.24 -4.79 -4.32
N SER A 69 -0.16 -4.83 -3.54
CA SER A 69 -0.05 -5.72 -2.38
C SER A 69 -1.10 -5.44 -1.31
N LEU A 70 -1.55 -4.18 -1.19
CA LEU A 70 -2.52 -3.75 -0.20
C LEU A 70 -3.95 -3.65 -0.74
N LEU A 71 -4.12 -3.54 -2.07
CA LEU A 71 -5.43 -3.33 -2.70
C LEU A 71 -6.43 -4.44 -2.35
N GLY A 72 -5.99 -5.70 -2.32
CA GLY A 72 -6.87 -6.85 -2.08
C GLY A 72 -7.47 -6.95 -0.67
N VAL A 73 -6.94 -6.19 0.29
CA VAL A 73 -7.42 -6.21 1.68
C VAL A 73 -8.20 -4.96 2.08
N LEU A 74 -8.42 -4.04 1.16
CA LEU A 74 -9.25 -2.88 1.42
C LEU A 74 -10.71 -3.27 1.67
N PRO A 75 -11.43 -2.51 2.50
CA PRO A 75 -12.87 -2.65 2.64
C PRO A 75 -13.60 -2.29 1.34
N ASP A 76 -14.82 -2.75 1.21
CA ASP A 76 -15.66 -2.38 0.07
C ASP A 76 -16.05 -0.89 0.17
N VAL A 77 -16.15 -0.23 -1.00
CA VAL A 77 -16.39 1.22 -1.08
C VAL A 77 -17.71 1.63 -0.44
N GLU A 78 -18.71 0.76 -0.49
CA GLU A 78 -20.03 1.01 0.13
C GLU A 78 -19.95 1.04 1.67
N GLU A 79 -19.05 0.22 2.25
CA GLU A 79 -18.86 0.16 3.70
C GLU A 79 -17.88 1.24 4.19
N PHE A 80 -16.92 1.62 3.33
CA PHE A 80 -15.87 2.57 3.68
C PHE A 80 -15.65 3.58 2.52
N PRO A 81 -16.49 4.62 2.40
CA PRO A 81 -16.54 5.52 1.25
C PRO A 81 -15.42 6.58 1.28
N TYR A 82 -14.23 6.21 1.70
CA TYR A 82 -13.07 7.09 1.77
C TYR A 82 -12.10 6.84 0.64
N THR A 83 -11.48 7.90 0.18
CA THR A 83 -10.23 7.81 -0.58
C THR A 83 -9.08 7.59 0.39
N VAL A 84 -8.31 6.53 0.19
CA VAL A 84 -7.17 6.16 1.03
C VAL A 84 -5.88 6.47 0.29
N ARG A 85 -5.08 7.39 0.81
CA ARG A 85 -3.76 7.74 0.28
C ARG A 85 -2.67 7.31 1.26
N ILE A 86 -1.74 6.51 0.77
CA ILE A 86 -0.53 6.12 1.49
C ILE A 86 0.67 6.88 0.93
N ILE A 87 1.51 7.41 1.80
CA ILE A 87 2.83 7.94 1.44
C ILE A 87 3.85 7.15 2.25
N SER A 88 4.79 6.52 1.56
CA SER A 88 5.90 5.78 2.16
C SER A 88 7.21 6.46 1.82
N ASP A 89 7.83 7.08 2.81
CA ASP A 89 9.15 7.68 2.72
C ASP A 89 10.19 6.72 3.28
N ILE A 90 11.10 6.26 2.44
CA ILE A 90 12.20 5.40 2.85
C ILE A 90 13.30 6.27 3.45
N THR A 91 13.51 6.13 4.75
CA THR A 91 14.49 6.94 5.50
C THR A 91 15.87 6.30 5.54
N GLU A 92 15.91 4.96 5.47
CA GLU A 92 17.13 4.16 5.41
C GLU A 92 16.83 2.85 4.67
N SER A 93 17.77 2.34 3.87
CA SER A 93 17.55 1.11 3.11
C SER A 93 18.83 0.30 2.94
N ASN A 94 18.73 -0.98 3.34
CA ASN A 94 19.67 -2.03 2.98
C ASN A 94 18.90 -3.27 2.49
N GLY A 95 18.14 -3.11 1.40
CA GLY A 95 17.31 -4.16 0.78
C GLY A 95 15.81 -4.04 1.11
N SER A 96 15.00 -4.61 0.24
CA SER A 96 13.53 -4.82 0.37
C SER A 96 12.69 -3.64 0.87
N SER A 97 13.07 -2.41 0.51
CA SER A 97 12.36 -1.19 0.91
C SER A 97 10.89 -1.15 0.45
N SER A 98 10.55 -1.78 -0.68
CA SER A 98 9.16 -1.94 -1.12
C SER A 98 8.36 -2.83 -0.17
N MET A 99 8.94 -3.89 0.39
CA MET A 99 8.26 -4.75 1.36
C MET A 99 8.12 -4.05 2.72
N ALA A 100 9.07 -3.21 3.12
CA ALA A 100 8.89 -2.31 4.26
C ALA A 100 7.73 -1.35 4.06
N SER A 101 7.52 -0.85 2.82
CA SER A 101 6.37 -0.01 2.47
C SER A 101 5.04 -0.75 2.53
N VAL A 102 5.01 -2.04 2.16
CA VAL A 102 3.81 -2.89 2.31
C VAL A 102 3.45 -3.05 3.78
N CYS A 103 4.41 -3.45 4.62
CA CYS A 103 4.19 -3.65 6.05
C CYS A 103 3.80 -2.34 6.76
N GLY A 104 4.54 -1.27 6.49
CA GLY A 104 4.27 0.05 7.04
C GLY A 104 2.94 0.63 6.57
N GLY A 105 2.58 0.43 5.29
CA GLY A 105 1.29 0.83 4.71
C GLY A 105 0.12 0.11 5.34
N CYS A 106 0.24 -1.20 5.56
CA CYS A 106 -0.75 -2.00 6.27
C CYS A 106 -0.98 -1.46 7.69
N LEU A 107 0.09 -1.27 8.48
CA LEU A 107 0.01 -0.71 9.83
C LEU A 107 -0.56 0.71 9.85
N ALA A 108 -0.19 1.56 8.88
CA ALA A 108 -0.69 2.94 8.80
C ALA A 108 -2.20 2.98 8.51
N MET A 109 -2.71 2.10 7.65
CA MET A 109 -4.14 1.94 7.42
C MET A 109 -4.87 1.46 8.68
N MET A 110 -4.34 0.45 9.36
CA MET A 110 -4.91 -0.06 10.61
C MET A 110 -4.95 1.02 11.70
N ASP A 111 -3.88 1.81 11.83
CA ASP A 111 -3.79 2.91 12.79
C ASP A 111 -4.73 4.09 12.45
N ALA A 112 -4.98 4.32 11.16
CA ALA A 112 -5.96 5.32 10.70
C ALA A 112 -7.42 4.90 10.93
N GLY A 113 -7.67 3.63 11.26
CA GLY A 113 -9.01 3.07 11.44
C GLY A 113 -9.65 2.54 10.15
N VAL A 114 -8.84 2.26 9.12
CA VAL A 114 -9.34 1.59 7.91
C VAL A 114 -9.63 0.12 8.25
N PRO A 115 -10.85 -0.37 8.07
CA PRO A 115 -11.23 -1.73 8.44
C PRO A 115 -10.76 -2.73 7.36
N ILE A 116 -9.43 -2.89 7.25
CA ILE A 116 -8.84 -3.85 6.30
C ILE A 116 -9.27 -5.28 6.60
N LYS A 117 -9.44 -6.09 5.55
CA LYS A 117 -9.93 -7.47 5.63
C LYS A 117 -8.93 -8.43 6.29
N ALA A 118 -7.62 -8.14 6.16
CA ALA A 118 -6.55 -8.95 6.75
C ALA A 118 -5.24 -8.14 6.87
N THR A 119 -4.38 -8.51 7.83
CA THR A 119 -3.02 -7.98 7.92
C THR A 119 -2.18 -8.51 6.77
N VAL A 120 -1.45 -7.61 6.10
CA VAL A 120 -0.55 -7.94 4.99
C VAL A 120 0.88 -7.59 5.35
N ALA A 121 1.79 -8.52 5.11
CA ALA A 121 3.22 -8.28 5.14
C ALA A 121 3.88 -8.69 3.82
N GLY A 122 5.11 -8.28 3.62
CA GLY A 122 5.92 -8.64 2.48
C GLY A 122 7.34 -9.00 2.87
N ILE A 123 7.97 -9.88 2.09
CA ILE A 123 9.35 -10.32 2.28
C ILE A 123 10.00 -10.61 0.94
N SER A 124 11.34 -10.57 0.90
CA SER A 124 12.13 -11.02 -0.24
C SER A 124 12.78 -12.38 0.02
N VAL A 125 12.98 -13.14 -1.05
CA VAL A 125 13.79 -14.36 -1.07
C VAL A 125 14.79 -14.24 -2.19
N GLY A 126 16.07 -14.32 -1.85
CA GLY A 126 17.17 -14.33 -2.80
C GLY A 126 17.59 -15.76 -3.17
N ARG A 127 18.21 -15.89 -4.35
CA ARG A 127 18.83 -17.12 -4.84
C ARG A 127 20.29 -16.89 -5.13
N PHE A 128 21.11 -17.82 -4.72
CA PHE A 128 22.56 -17.80 -4.98
C PHE A 128 23.01 -19.16 -5.48
N THR A 129 23.86 -19.15 -6.48
CA THR A 129 24.50 -20.36 -7.03
C THR A 129 25.98 -20.26 -6.84
N ASN A 130 26.61 -21.31 -6.27
CA ASN A 130 28.07 -21.39 -6.15
C ASN A 130 28.70 -21.90 -7.45
N ASP A 131 30.04 -21.91 -7.51
CA ASP A 131 30.82 -22.38 -8.65
C ASP A 131 30.59 -23.88 -8.97
N ALA A 132 30.14 -24.67 -8.00
CA ALA A 132 29.82 -26.07 -8.18
C ALA A 132 28.39 -26.30 -8.73
N GLY A 133 27.59 -25.25 -8.81
CA GLY A 133 26.19 -25.29 -9.25
C GLY A 133 25.18 -25.58 -8.14
N ASP A 134 25.61 -25.61 -6.87
CA ASP A 134 24.67 -25.74 -5.74
C ASP A 134 23.93 -24.45 -5.52
N VAL A 135 22.62 -24.54 -5.23
CA VAL A 135 21.71 -23.42 -5.04
C VAL A 135 21.30 -23.30 -3.59
N ILE A 136 21.29 -22.07 -3.06
CA ILE A 136 20.72 -21.75 -1.77
C ILE A 136 19.69 -20.62 -1.90
N HIS A 137 18.66 -20.63 -1.06
CA HIS A 137 17.69 -19.55 -0.92
C HIS A 137 17.88 -18.84 0.42
N VAL A 138 17.93 -17.51 0.37
CA VAL A 138 18.14 -16.64 1.54
C VAL A 138 16.89 -15.78 1.72
N THR A 139 16.37 -15.74 2.95
CA THR A 139 15.20 -14.93 3.29
C THR A 139 15.62 -13.53 3.71
N ASP A 140 14.89 -12.51 3.24
CA ASP A 140 15.06 -11.11 3.61
C ASP A 140 16.44 -10.56 3.24
N ILE A 141 16.73 -10.57 1.95
CA ILE A 141 18.04 -10.22 1.40
C ILE A 141 18.39 -8.74 1.58
N ILE A 142 19.64 -8.47 1.85
CA ILE A 142 20.23 -7.12 1.89
C ILE A 142 20.60 -6.62 0.50
N GLY A 143 20.99 -5.34 0.38
CA GLY A 143 21.31 -4.72 -0.90
C GLY A 143 22.47 -5.38 -1.66
N GLU A 144 23.52 -5.84 -0.96
CA GLU A 144 24.63 -6.57 -1.57
C GLU A 144 24.19 -7.95 -2.07
N GLU A 145 23.33 -8.63 -1.32
CA GLU A 145 22.76 -9.92 -1.71
C GLU A 145 21.85 -9.81 -2.93
N ASP A 146 21.05 -8.72 -3.04
CA ASP A 146 20.30 -8.40 -4.26
C ASP A 146 21.26 -8.17 -5.45
N PHE A 147 22.36 -7.45 -5.24
CA PHE A 147 23.30 -7.13 -6.31
C PHE A 147 24.03 -8.38 -6.86
N PHE A 148 24.53 -9.24 -5.98
CA PHE A 148 25.31 -10.43 -6.34
C PHE A 148 24.47 -11.69 -6.55
N GLY A 149 23.26 -11.74 -6.02
CA GLY A 149 22.36 -12.89 -6.16
C GLY A 149 21.82 -13.07 -7.57
N ASP A 150 21.37 -14.29 -7.85
CA ASP A 150 20.76 -14.69 -9.13
C ASP A 150 19.29 -14.26 -9.23
N MET A 151 18.65 -13.97 -8.10
CA MET A 151 17.23 -13.67 -8.00
C MET A 151 16.93 -12.81 -6.78
N ASP A 152 16.01 -11.86 -6.96
CA ASP A 152 15.25 -11.18 -5.90
C ASP A 152 13.74 -11.45 -6.13
N PHE A 153 13.16 -12.28 -5.27
CA PHE A 153 11.76 -12.65 -5.37
C PHE A 153 10.97 -12.07 -4.19
N LYS A 154 10.22 -11.01 -4.44
CA LYS A 154 9.37 -10.35 -3.43
C LYS A 154 7.98 -10.94 -3.44
N VAL A 155 7.50 -11.33 -2.26
CA VAL A 155 6.17 -11.92 -2.06
C VAL A 155 5.49 -11.20 -0.91
N SER A 156 4.32 -10.63 -1.18
CA SER A 156 3.44 -10.03 -0.18
C SER A 156 2.14 -10.80 -0.04
N GLY A 157 1.50 -10.72 1.11
CA GLY A 157 0.21 -11.35 1.35
C GLY A 157 -0.20 -11.39 2.81
N SER A 158 -1.40 -11.90 3.04
CA SER A 158 -1.95 -12.21 4.34
C SER A 158 -1.53 -13.62 4.81
N ARG A 159 -2.13 -14.10 5.90
CA ARG A 159 -1.99 -15.50 6.34
C ARG A 159 -2.62 -16.48 5.34
N ASP A 160 -3.69 -16.05 4.65
CA ASP A 160 -4.53 -16.91 3.81
C ASP A 160 -4.06 -16.96 2.35
N GLY A 161 -3.35 -15.91 1.88
CA GLY A 161 -2.98 -15.87 0.48
C GLY A 161 -1.99 -14.76 0.11
N ILE A 162 -1.53 -14.82 -1.13
CA ILE A 162 -0.59 -13.88 -1.74
C ILE A 162 -1.38 -12.72 -2.36
N THR A 163 -0.95 -11.50 -2.12
CA THR A 163 -1.55 -10.28 -2.68
C THR A 163 -0.66 -9.58 -3.70
N GLY A 164 0.64 -9.85 -3.69
CA GLY A 164 1.56 -9.25 -4.65
C GLY A 164 2.84 -10.06 -4.82
N ILE A 165 3.36 -10.05 -6.04
CA ILE A 165 4.60 -10.73 -6.43
C ILE A 165 5.41 -9.81 -7.32
N GLN A 166 6.73 -9.80 -7.11
CA GLN A 166 7.71 -9.28 -8.07
C GLN A 166 8.90 -10.25 -8.12
N LEU A 167 9.23 -10.70 -9.31
CA LEU A 167 10.41 -11.51 -9.59
C LEU A 167 11.39 -10.69 -10.41
N ASP A 168 12.60 -10.52 -9.89
CA ASP A 168 13.77 -10.08 -10.64
C ASP A 168 14.75 -11.26 -10.73
N LEU A 169 14.92 -11.79 -11.95
CA LEU A 169 15.68 -13.00 -12.21
C LEU A 169 16.81 -12.71 -13.16
N LYS A 170 18.05 -12.95 -12.73
CA LYS A 170 19.27 -12.83 -13.54
C LYS A 170 19.69 -14.18 -14.13
N ALA A 171 19.17 -15.30 -13.60
CA ALA A 171 19.34 -16.65 -14.14
C ALA A 171 18.41 -16.91 -15.33
N ARG A 172 18.66 -18.01 -16.07
CA ARG A 172 17.85 -18.37 -17.26
C ARG A 172 16.43 -18.83 -16.94
N GLY A 173 16.16 -19.29 -15.73
CA GLY A 173 14.86 -19.77 -15.28
C GLY A 173 14.93 -20.40 -13.89
N LEU A 174 13.77 -20.78 -13.38
CA LEU A 174 13.58 -21.51 -12.13
C LEU A 174 12.84 -22.81 -12.42
N TRP A 175 13.15 -23.86 -11.67
CA TRP A 175 12.40 -25.11 -11.71
C TRP A 175 11.12 -24.97 -10.88
N PHE A 176 10.06 -25.73 -11.21
CA PHE A 176 8.81 -25.65 -10.49
C PHE A 176 8.94 -26.02 -9.00
N GLU A 177 9.74 -27.04 -8.71
CA GLU A 177 10.04 -27.47 -7.35
C GLU A 177 10.79 -26.39 -6.54
N GLU A 178 11.65 -25.63 -7.21
CA GLU A 178 12.36 -24.49 -6.62
C GLU A 178 11.38 -23.35 -6.29
N ILE A 179 10.44 -23.07 -7.20
CA ILE A 179 9.39 -22.05 -6.98
C ILE A 179 8.53 -22.41 -5.77
N GLU A 180 8.14 -23.67 -5.61
CA GLU A 180 7.37 -24.13 -4.45
C GLU A 180 8.13 -23.90 -3.13
N GLN A 181 9.43 -24.21 -3.10
CA GLN A 181 10.29 -23.96 -1.95
C GLN A 181 10.38 -22.47 -1.61
N ILE A 182 10.57 -21.61 -2.62
CA ILE A 182 10.64 -20.15 -2.45
C ILE A 182 9.33 -19.62 -1.86
N PHE A 183 8.17 -20.07 -2.37
CA PHE A 183 6.88 -19.65 -1.83
C PHE A 183 6.68 -20.08 -0.38
N GLU A 184 7.06 -21.29 0.00
CA GLU A 184 6.92 -21.75 1.39
C GLU A 184 7.89 -21.00 2.32
N GLN A 185 9.11 -20.72 1.87
CA GLN A 185 10.06 -19.90 2.60
C GLN A 185 9.55 -18.46 2.78
N ALA A 186 9.03 -17.86 1.72
CA ALA A 186 8.41 -16.54 1.77
C ALA A 186 7.15 -16.52 2.66
N ARG A 187 6.36 -17.60 2.65
CA ARG A 187 5.20 -17.74 3.53
C ARG A 187 5.60 -17.74 5.00
N THR A 188 6.61 -18.53 5.35
CA THR A 188 7.12 -18.61 6.73
C THR A 188 7.59 -17.24 7.21
N GLY A 189 8.48 -16.57 6.47
CA GLY A 189 8.99 -15.26 6.86
C GLY A 189 7.91 -14.17 6.90
N ARG A 190 6.92 -14.23 5.99
CA ARG A 190 5.79 -13.30 5.97
C ARG A 190 4.90 -13.47 7.19
N ILE A 191 4.61 -14.71 7.60
CA ILE A 191 3.81 -15.00 8.81
C ILE A 191 4.52 -14.48 10.06
N GLU A 192 5.83 -14.68 10.19
CA GLU A 192 6.61 -14.14 11.31
C GLU A 192 6.52 -12.61 11.39
N ILE A 193 6.55 -11.91 10.25
CA ILE A 193 6.39 -10.46 10.21
C ILE A 193 4.97 -10.07 10.64
N ILE A 194 3.94 -10.77 10.15
CA ILE A 194 2.54 -10.53 10.55
C ILE A 194 2.38 -10.71 12.06
N ASP A 195 2.96 -11.77 12.64
CA ASP A 195 2.91 -12.01 14.08
C ASP A 195 3.49 -10.83 14.88
N GLN A 196 4.62 -10.27 14.42
CA GLN A 196 5.23 -9.10 15.05
C GLN A 196 4.39 -7.83 14.87
N MET A 197 3.80 -7.63 13.69
CA MET A 197 2.90 -6.49 13.43
C MET A 197 1.66 -6.56 14.32
N GLU A 198 1.04 -7.72 14.46
CA GLU A 198 -0.16 -7.94 15.26
C GLU A 198 0.10 -7.88 16.77
N GLN A 199 1.32 -8.12 17.24
CA GLN A 199 1.71 -7.86 18.64
C GLN A 199 1.64 -6.35 18.97
N ILE A 200 1.93 -5.49 17.99
CA ILE A 200 1.90 -4.03 18.17
C ILE A 200 0.49 -3.48 17.93
N LEU A 201 -0.16 -3.96 16.87
CA LEU A 201 -1.50 -3.52 16.47
C LEU A 201 -2.31 -4.74 16.00
N PRO A 202 -3.04 -5.40 16.92
CA PRO A 202 -3.70 -6.69 16.65
C PRO A 202 -4.91 -6.59 15.71
N ALA A 203 -5.47 -5.40 15.56
CA ALA A 203 -6.61 -5.13 14.67
C ALA A 203 -6.62 -3.65 14.28
N PRO A 204 -7.30 -3.27 13.21
CA PRO A 204 -7.58 -1.87 12.92
C PRO A 204 -8.22 -1.17 14.13
N ARG A 205 -7.89 0.09 14.33
CA ARG A 205 -8.54 0.88 15.40
C ARG A 205 -10.04 0.94 15.16
N SER A 206 -10.79 0.90 16.25
CA SER A 206 -12.27 0.88 16.23
C SER A 206 -12.89 2.19 15.77
N ASP A 207 -12.14 3.28 15.75
CA ASP A 207 -12.57 4.58 15.28
C ASP A 207 -11.52 5.21 14.38
N LEU A 208 -11.97 6.06 13.47
CA LEU A 208 -11.09 6.80 12.57
C LEU A 208 -10.20 7.76 13.35
N SER A 209 -9.01 8.02 12.81
CA SER A 209 -8.15 9.07 13.31
C SER A 209 -8.93 10.38 13.49
N LYS A 210 -8.66 11.10 14.55
CA LYS A 210 -9.29 12.41 14.84
C LYS A 210 -9.04 13.46 13.75
N TYR A 211 -8.07 13.22 12.89
CA TYR A 211 -7.72 14.10 11.77
C TYR A 211 -8.42 13.70 10.46
N ALA A 212 -9.06 12.53 10.43
CA ALA A 212 -9.81 12.09 9.26
C ALA A 212 -11.14 12.86 9.12
N PRO A 213 -11.57 13.19 7.90
CA PRO A 213 -12.90 13.71 7.68
C PRO A 213 -13.94 12.66 8.11
N ARG A 214 -15.11 13.11 8.55
CA ARG A 214 -16.23 12.21 8.87
C ARG A 214 -17.21 12.25 7.71
N ILE A 215 -17.37 11.13 7.03
CA ILE A 215 -18.36 10.96 5.96
C ILE A 215 -19.59 10.30 6.54
N ILE A 216 -20.77 10.88 6.29
CA ILE A 216 -22.08 10.35 6.67
C ILE A 216 -22.89 10.23 5.39
N THR A 217 -23.21 9.01 4.99
CA THR A 217 -24.09 8.75 3.86
C THR A 217 -25.55 8.76 4.33
N VAL A 218 -26.37 9.57 3.67
CA VAL A 218 -27.81 9.67 3.96
C VAL A 218 -28.57 9.38 2.67
N MET A 219 -29.33 8.30 2.68
CA MET A 219 -30.22 7.98 1.55
C MET A 219 -31.44 8.91 1.61
N ILE A 220 -31.74 9.53 0.47
CA ILE A 220 -32.92 10.38 0.31
C ILE A 220 -33.73 9.94 -0.91
N ASP A 221 -35.04 10.21 -0.87
CA ASP A 221 -35.91 10.01 -1.99
C ASP A 221 -35.45 10.87 -3.20
N PRO A 222 -35.25 10.28 -4.38
CA PRO A 222 -34.82 11.03 -5.58
C PRO A 222 -35.68 12.26 -5.88
N ASP A 223 -37.01 12.18 -5.62
CA ASP A 223 -37.93 13.32 -5.82
C ASP A 223 -37.64 14.49 -4.88
N LYS A 224 -36.89 14.28 -3.80
CA LYS A 224 -36.50 15.31 -2.83
C LYS A 224 -35.15 15.96 -3.13
N ILE A 225 -34.34 15.40 -4.04
CA ILE A 225 -33.02 15.94 -4.42
C ILE A 225 -33.15 17.38 -4.91
N GLY A 226 -34.14 17.67 -5.76
CA GLY A 226 -34.40 19.01 -6.23
C GLY A 226 -34.73 20.03 -5.11
N LYS A 227 -35.38 19.60 -4.05
CA LYS A 227 -35.67 20.43 -2.85
C LYS A 227 -34.41 20.64 -2.01
N LEU A 228 -33.55 19.62 -1.89
CA LEU A 228 -32.28 19.71 -1.18
C LEU A 228 -31.34 20.69 -1.87
N ILE A 229 -31.23 20.62 -3.20
CA ILE A 229 -30.40 21.54 -3.97
C ILE A 229 -30.99 22.95 -3.94
N GLY A 230 -32.32 23.07 -4.13
CA GLY A 230 -33.04 24.32 -4.18
C GLY A 230 -32.74 25.16 -5.42
N PRO A 231 -33.47 26.28 -5.64
CA PRO A 231 -33.30 27.14 -6.81
C PRO A 231 -31.86 27.70 -6.90
N GLY A 232 -31.16 27.35 -7.97
CA GLY A 232 -29.77 27.77 -8.18
C GLY A 232 -28.80 27.31 -7.08
N GLY A 233 -29.09 26.21 -6.37
CA GLY A 233 -28.25 25.68 -5.30
C GLY A 233 -28.33 26.44 -3.97
N LYS A 234 -29.32 27.30 -3.76
CA LYS A 234 -29.44 28.13 -2.55
C LYS A 234 -29.61 27.32 -1.28
N THR A 235 -30.43 26.25 -1.32
CA THR A 235 -30.76 25.48 -0.13
C THR A 235 -29.52 24.70 0.33
N ILE A 236 -28.86 23.98 -0.56
CA ILE A 236 -27.67 23.19 -0.22
C ILE A 236 -26.54 24.09 0.31
N ARG A 237 -26.30 25.23 -0.34
CA ARG A 237 -25.28 26.20 0.12
C ARG A 237 -25.62 26.74 1.51
N SER A 238 -26.88 27.08 1.78
CA SER A 238 -27.31 27.55 3.11
C SER A 238 -27.11 26.48 4.20
N ILE A 239 -27.32 25.20 3.87
CA ILE A 239 -27.05 24.11 4.81
C ILE A 239 -25.54 24.01 5.07
N GLN A 240 -24.72 24.02 4.02
CA GLN A 240 -23.26 23.98 4.13
C GLN A 240 -22.71 25.15 4.95
N GLU A 241 -23.19 26.38 4.71
CA GLU A 241 -22.76 27.57 5.46
C GLU A 241 -23.13 27.50 6.94
N ARG A 242 -24.31 26.95 7.26
CA ARG A 242 -24.80 26.87 8.64
C ARG A 242 -24.14 25.75 9.44
N THR A 243 -23.75 24.67 8.80
CA THR A 243 -23.25 23.45 9.46
C THR A 243 -21.73 23.30 9.34
N GLY A 244 -21.11 23.96 8.36
CA GLY A 244 -19.72 23.73 8.00
C GLY A 244 -19.48 22.38 7.29
N ALA A 245 -20.54 21.60 7.05
CA ALA A 245 -20.44 20.33 6.35
C ALA A 245 -20.37 20.54 4.84
N GLN A 246 -19.63 19.72 4.16
CA GLN A 246 -19.67 19.60 2.70
C GLN A 246 -20.75 18.57 2.34
N ILE A 247 -21.55 18.86 1.33
CA ILE A 247 -22.61 17.97 0.86
C ILE A 247 -22.38 17.70 -0.61
N ASP A 248 -22.20 16.44 -0.94
CA ASP A 248 -22.14 15.94 -2.30
C ASP A 248 -23.38 15.07 -2.54
N VAL A 249 -23.97 15.16 -3.73
CA VAL A 249 -25.19 14.43 -4.11
C VAL A 249 -24.83 13.53 -5.26
N GLU A 250 -24.94 12.23 -5.05
CA GLU A 250 -24.77 11.21 -6.08
C GLU A 250 -26.14 10.76 -6.56
N ASN A 251 -26.33 10.69 -7.86
CA ASN A 251 -27.52 10.12 -8.48
C ASN A 251 -27.16 8.68 -8.89
N ASP A 252 -27.68 7.71 -8.17
CA ASP A 252 -27.66 6.30 -8.58
C ASP A 252 -28.81 5.99 -9.52
#